data_0a3a2638a375e29628ffbb14823f0440
#
_entry.id   0a3a2638a375e29628ffbb14823f0440
#
_cell.length_a   1.000
_cell.length_b   1.000
_cell.length_c   1.000
_cell.angle_alpha   90.00
_cell.angle_beta   90.00
_cell.angle_gamma   90.00
#
_symmetry.space_group_name_H-M   'P 1'
#
loop_
_entity.id
_entity.type
_entity.pdbx_description
1 polymer ?
#
loop_
_entity_poly.entity_id
_entity_poly.type
_entity_poly.pdbx_seq_one_letter_code
_entity_poly.pdbx_strand_id
1 'polypeptide(L)'
;MANDVAVHLGKFISHLNNLDKTRRKMETLLERRVIVSRDIEQVYEGLFMSSITSLENWIENLFIGLLVGKIKHHSSSVVPRVFFNSDRIARDVTFGGLSYLDWLPYKKHTVKRANAFFRNGESI
;
A
#
# COMPACT_ATOMS: atom_id res chain seq x y z
N MET A 1 -7.75 0.09 20.85
CA MET A 1 -7.43 0.97 19.74
C MET A 1 -7.59 0.27 18.43
N ALA A 2 -8.45 0.75 17.64
CA ALA A 2 -8.76 0.09 16.40
C ALA A 2 -7.66 0.35 15.35
N ASN A 3 -6.94 -0.67 14.97
CA ASN A 3 -6.20 -0.69 13.72
C ASN A 3 -7.19 -1.02 12.61
N ASP A 4 -8.00 -0.05 12.23
CA ASP A 4 -8.91 -0.23 11.12
C ASP A 4 -8.30 0.28 9.81
N VAL A 5 -9.00 0.04 8.72
CA VAL A 5 -8.56 0.46 7.39
C VAL A 5 -8.39 1.97 7.32
N ALA A 6 -9.26 2.74 7.99
CA ALA A 6 -9.21 4.20 7.96
C ALA A 6 -7.92 4.73 8.59
N VAL A 7 -7.49 4.16 9.73
CA VAL A 7 -6.22 4.53 10.38
C VAL A 7 -5.04 4.21 9.47
N HIS A 8 -5.06 3.04 8.85
CA HIS A 8 -4.01 2.61 7.94
C HIS A 8 -3.92 3.50 6.71
N LEU A 9 -5.07 3.87 6.14
CA LEU A 9 -5.16 4.80 5.02
C LEU A 9 -4.61 6.18 5.39
N GLY A 10 -4.93 6.67 6.61
CA GLY A 10 -4.43 7.96 7.10
C GLY A 10 -2.92 8.03 7.15
N LYS A 11 -2.26 6.97 7.57
CA LYS A 11 -0.79 6.88 7.58
C LYS A 11 -0.20 6.94 6.18
N PHE A 12 -0.81 6.24 5.24
CA PHE A 12 -0.38 6.27 3.84
C PHE A 12 -0.55 7.67 3.24
N ILE A 13 -1.69 8.31 3.45
CA ILE A 13 -1.94 9.68 2.98
C ILE A 13 -0.93 10.66 3.58
N SER A 14 -0.62 10.56 4.87
CA SER A 14 0.41 11.39 5.51
C SER A 14 1.76 11.22 4.83
N HIS A 15 2.14 10.01 4.49
CA HIS A 15 3.38 9.75 3.78
C HIS A 15 3.40 10.42 2.39
N LEU A 16 2.31 10.31 1.63
CA LEU A 16 2.19 10.97 0.33
C LEU A 16 2.27 12.49 0.47
N ASN A 17 1.65 13.06 1.50
CA ASN A 17 1.74 14.50 1.77
C ASN A 17 3.17 14.94 2.06
N ASN A 18 3.94 14.13 2.75
CA ASN A 18 5.36 14.41 3.00
C ASN A 18 6.18 14.38 1.71
N LEU A 19 5.90 13.45 0.82
CA LEU A 19 6.54 13.42 -0.50
C LEU A 19 6.18 14.66 -1.32
N ASP A 20 4.94 15.11 -1.24
CA ASP A 20 4.49 16.32 -1.92
C ASP A 20 5.19 17.57 -1.38
N LYS A 21 5.39 17.67 -0.07
CA LYS A 21 6.17 18.76 0.53
C LYS A 21 7.60 18.78 0.03
N THR A 22 8.22 17.63 -0.12
CA THR A 22 9.58 17.52 -0.68
C THR A 22 9.60 18.02 -2.12
N ARG A 23 8.62 17.63 -2.93
CA ARG A 23 8.49 18.10 -4.30
C ARG A 23 8.43 19.63 -4.37
N ARG A 24 7.60 20.25 -3.54
CA ARG A 24 7.44 21.72 -3.50
C ARG A 24 8.72 22.42 -3.10
N LYS A 25 9.44 21.88 -2.12
CA LYS A 25 10.74 22.46 -1.72
C LYS A 25 11.75 22.41 -2.85
N MET A 26 11.81 21.31 -3.58
CA MET A 26 12.73 21.16 -4.71
C MET A 26 12.37 22.09 -5.86
N GLU A 27 11.08 22.26 -6.14
CA GLU A 27 10.61 23.21 -7.16
C GLU A 27 10.96 24.64 -6.79
N THR A 28 10.87 25.00 -5.51
CA THR A 28 11.29 26.31 -5.04
C THR A 28 12.80 26.53 -5.25
N LEU A 29 13.63 25.51 -4.97
CA LEU A 29 15.06 25.59 -5.22
C LEU A 29 15.39 25.73 -6.70
N LEU A 30 14.62 25.10 -7.56
CA LEU A 30 14.76 25.27 -9.01
C LEU A 30 14.44 26.70 -9.45
N GLU A 31 13.33 27.28 -8.95
CA GLU A 31 12.96 28.67 -9.21
C GLU A 31 14.02 29.64 -8.77
N ARG A 32 14.67 29.38 -7.64
CA ARG A 32 15.77 30.18 -7.10
C ARG A 32 17.10 29.89 -7.77
N ARG A 33 17.15 28.98 -8.73
CA ARG A 33 18.35 28.57 -9.46
C ARG A 33 19.44 27.97 -8.58
N VAL A 34 19.05 27.40 -7.44
CA VAL A 34 19.96 26.65 -6.55
C VAL A 34 20.27 25.28 -7.14
N ILE A 35 19.29 24.69 -7.81
CA ILE A 35 19.42 23.42 -8.52
C ILE A 35 19.06 23.60 -10.00
N VAL A 36 19.46 22.67 -10.83
CA VAL A 36 19.18 22.70 -12.28
C VAL A 36 18.07 21.71 -12.63
N SER A 37 17.52 21.83 -13.85
CA SER A 37 16.43 21.00 -14.34
C SER A 37 16.73 19.50 -14.24
N ARG A 38 17.98 19.12 -14.44
CA ARG A 38 18.41 17.73 -14.31
C ARG A 38 18.20 17.19 -12.88
N ASP A 39 18.48 18.02 -11.88
CA ASP A 39 18.31 17.65 -10.48
C ASP A 39 16.83 17.42 -10.15
N ILE A 40 15.95 18.31 -10.65
CA ILE A 40 14.52 18.18 -10.41
C ILE A 40 13.92 16.96 -11.09
N GLU A 41 14.42 16.60 -12.26
CA GLU A 41 14.01 15.38 -12.95
C GLU A 41 14.35 14.14 -12.12
N GLN A 42 15.53 14.09 -11.54
CA GLN A 42 15.94 13.00 -10.65
C GLN A 42 15.07 12.95 -9.38
N VAL A 43 14.73 14.12 -8.84
CA VAL A 43 13.84 14.19 -7.68
C VAL A 43 12.45 13.65 -8.03
N TYR A 44 11.88 14.04 -9.16
CA TYR A 44 10.58 13.55 -9.60
C TYR A 44 10.58 12.03 -9.78
N GLU A 45 11.61 11.50 -10.39
CA GLU A 45 11.77 10.07 -10.57
C GLU A 45 11.81 9.33 -9.24
N GLY A 46 12.64 9.81 -8.30
CA GLY A 46 12.74 9.25 -6.96
C GLY A 46 11.44 9.34 -6.18
N LEU A 47 10.74 10.47 -6.24
CA LEU A 47 9.45 10.64 -5.57
C LEU A 47 8.37 9.73 -6.17
N PHE A 48 8.35 9.58 -7.49
CA PHE A 48 7.43 8.68 -8.15
C PHE A 48 7.67 7.23 -7.72
N MET A 49 8.92 6.78 -7.76
CA MET A 49 9.27 5.41 -7.32
C MET A 49 8.95 5.19 -5.85
N SER A 50 9.21 6.18 -5.01
CA SER A 50 8.85 6.10 -3.58
C SER A 50 7.35 5.98 -3.38
N SER A 51 6.56 6.72 -4.14
CA SER A 51 5.09 6.66 -4.09
C SER A 51 4.57 5.27 -4.49
N ILE A 52 5.10 4.70 -5.56
CA ILE A 52 4.71 3.37 -6.03
C ILE A 52 5.08 2.30 -5.00
N THR A 53 6.30 2.35 -4.48
CA THR A 53 6.75 1.39 -3.45
C THR A 53 5.90 1.49 -2.19
N SER A 54 5.58 2.71 -1.77
CA SER A 54 4.71 2.95 -0.61
C SER A 54 3.29 2.42 -0.83
N LEU A 55 2.76 2.58 -2.03
CA LEU A 55 1.44 2.05 -2.38
C LEU A 55 1.43 0.52 -2.32
N GLU A 56 2.42 -0.13 -2.90
CA GLU A 56 2.52 -1.59 -2.86
C GLU A 56 2.69 -2.11 -1.44
N ASN A 57 3.53 -1.47 -0.64
CA ASN A 57 3.72 -1.83 0.76
C ASN A 57 2.44 -1.64 1.58
N TRP A 58 1.72 -0.55 1.32
CA TRP A 58 0.45 -0.29 1.99
C TRP A 58 -0.58 -1.35 1.66
N ILE A 59 -0.75 -1.70 0.39
CA ILE A 59 -1.68 -2.74 -0.06
C ILE A 59 -1.31 -4.08 0.59
N GLU A 60 -0.04 -4.45 0.58
CA GLU A 60 0.44 -5.70 1.14
C GLU A 60 0.20 -5.78 2.65
N ASN A 61 0.56 -4.73 3.39
CA ASN A 61 0.35 -4.67 4.83
C ASN A 61 -1.13 -4.70 5.19
N LEU A 62 -1.97 -4.01 4.42
CA LEU A 62 -3.41 -4.04 4.60
C LEU A 62 -3.95 -5.46 4.37
N PHE A 63 -3.53 -6.10 3.29
CA PHE A 63 -3.97 -7.44 2.94
C PHE A 63 -3.61 -8.45 4.05
N ILE A 64 -2.37 -8.46 4.48
CA ILE A 64 -1.90 -9.34 5.55
C ILE A 64 -2.59 -9.02 6.88
N GLY A 65 -2.73 -7.74 7.21
CA GLY A 65 -3.39 -7.31 8.45
C GLY A 65 -4.86 -7.76 8.51
N LEU A 66 -5.56 -7.72 7.39
CA LEU A 66 -6.94 -8.21 7.31
C LEU A 66 -6.99 -9.74 7.45
N LEU A 67 -6.04 -10.46 6.87
CA LEU A 67 -5.99 -11.93 6.96
C LEU A 67 -5.74 -12.42 8.39
N VAL A 68 -4.93 -11.71 9.17
CA VAL A 68 -4.64 -12.11 10.56
C VAL A 68 -5.57 -11.46 11.58
N GLY A 69 -6.45 -10.56 11.14
CA GLY A 69 -7.40 -9.88 12.02
C GLY A 69 -6.83 -8.71 12.79
N LYS A 70 -5.59 -8.26 12.51
CA LYS A 70 -4.99 -7.07 13.14
C LYS A 70 -5.58 -5.77 12.62
N ILE A 71 -6.01 -5.78 11.37
CA ILE A 71 -6.72 -4.67 10.75
C ILE A 71 -8.14 -5.12 10.50
N LYS A 72 -9.11 -4.29 10.86
CA LYS A 72 -10.53 -4.61 10.70
C LYS A 72 -11.15 -3.65 9.70
N HIS A 73 -12.00 -4.21 8.86
CA HIS A 73 -12.82 -3.44 7.94
C HIS A 73 -14.18 -3.18 8.59
N HIS A 74 -14.73 -1.99 8.38
CA HIS A 74 -16.06 -1.65 8.92
C HIS A 74 -17.19 -2.43 8.27
N SER A 75 -17.00 -2.83 7.03
CA SER A 75 -17.99 -3.62 6.32
C SER A 75 -17.88 -5.09 6.68
N SER A 76 -18.99 -5.69 7.07
CA SER A 76 -19.07 -7.14 7.33
C SER A 76 -18.93 -7.97 6.05
N SER A 77 -18.92 -7.34 4.88
CA SER A 77 -18.77 -8.05 3.61
C SER A 77 -17.33 -8.46 3.31
N VAL A 78 -16.35 -7.86 3.99
CA VAL A 78 -14.95 -8.19 3.78
C VAL A 78 -14.49 -9.12 4.91
N VAL A 79 -14.63 -10.42 4.68
CA VAL A 79 -14.27 -11.43 5.66
C VAL A 79 -13.29 -12.41 5.02
N PRO A 80 -12.14 -12.65 5.66
CA PRO A 80 -11.20 -13.65 5.16
C PRO A 80 -11.85 -15.04 5.09
N ARG A 81 -11.53 -15.80 4.06
CA ARG A 81 -11.99 -17.19 3.94
C ARG A 81 -11.37 -18.06 5.02
N VAL A 82 -10.12 -17.77 5.37
CA VAL A 82 -9.37 -18.42 6.43
C VAL A 82 -8.59 -17.38 7.18
N PHE A 83 -8.65 -17.39 8.52
CA PHE A 83 -7.85 -16.53 9.37
C PHE A 83 -6.50 -17.21 9.67
N PHE A 84 -5.45 -16.43 9.68
CA PHE A 84 -4.11 -16.89 10.03
C PHE A 84 -3.72 -16.37 11.41
N ASN A 85 -2.95 -17.16 12.14
CA ASN A 85 -2.55 -16.82 13.51
C ASN A 85 -1.36 -15.86 13.57
N SER A 86 -0.59 -15.76 12.51
CA SER A 86 0.60 -14.90 12.50
C SER A 86 0.80 -14.27 11.13
N ASP A 87 1.44 -13.09 11.15
CA ASP A 87 1.83 -12.40 9.92
C ASP A 87 2.73 -13.27 9.03
N ARG A 88 3.65 -14.00 9.66
CA ARG A 88 4.58 -14.86 8.93
C ARG A 88 3.83 -15.93 8.13
N ILE A 89 2.91 -16.63 8.75
CA ILE A 89 2.13 -17.68 8.07
C ILE A 89 1.28 -17.07 6.97
N ALA A 90 0.62 -15.95 7.24
CA ALA A 90 -0.20 -15.26 6.24
C ALA A 90 0.65 -14.82 5.04
N ARG A 91 1.85 -14.30 5.28
CA ARG A 91 2.76 -13.92 4.20
C ARG A 91 3.24 -15.12 3.41
N ASP A 92 3.62 -16.19 4.08
CA ASP A 92 4.10 -17.41 3.42
C ASP A 92 3.04 -18.00 2.50
N VAL A 93 1.80 -18.05 2.95
CA VAL A 93 0.69 -18.55 2.14
C VAL A 93 0.37 -17.61 0.98
N THR A 94 0.31 -16.29 1.24
CA THR A 94 0.00 -15.29 0.22
C THR A 94 1.06 -15.26 -0.86
N PHE A 95 2.33 -15.33 -0.46
CA PHE A 95 3.45 -15.26 -1.40
C PHE A 95 3.65 -16.56 -2.17
N GLY A 96 3.20 -17.71 -1.63
CA GLY A 96 3.32 -18.99 -2.33
C GLY A 96 4.75 -19.37 -2.68
N GLY A 97 5.71 -19.03 -1.81
CA GLY A 97 7.13 -19.32 -2.02
C GLY A 97 7.90 -18.25 -2.79
N LEU A 98 7.23 -17.19 -3.23
CA LEU A 98 7.90 -16.06 -3.89
C LEU A 98 8.46 -15.10 -2.85
N SER A 99 9.57 -14.43 -3.17
CA SER A 99 10.15 -13.41 -2.30
C SER A 99 9.51 -12.04 -2.48
N TYR A 100 8.78 -11.83 -3.56
CA TYR A 100 8.15 -10.57 -3.92
C TYR A 100 6.82 -10.83 -4.62
N LEU A 101 5.83 -9.98 -4.31
CA LEU A 101 4.53 -10.02 -4.99
C LEU A 101 4.25 -8.69 -5.68
N ASP A 102 3.73 -8.79 -6.90
CA ASP A 102 3.19 -7.65 -7.59
C ASP A 102 1.75 -7.38 -7.13
N TRP A 103 1.48 -6.14 -6.75
CA TRP A 103 0.15 -5.67 -6.41
C TRP A 103 -0.45 -4.78 -7.49
N LEU A 104 0.40 -4.32 -8.40
CA LEU A 104 0.00 -3.50 -9.55
C LEU A 104 0.25 -4.24 -10.86
N PRO A 105 -0.59 -4.11 -11.86
CA PRO A 105 -1.83 -3.35 -11.90
C PRO A 105 -2.89 -3.88 -10.92
N TYR A 106 -3.63 -2.93 -10.32
CA TYR A 106 -4.56 -3.24 -9.23
C TYR A 106 -5.59 -4.32 -9.61
N LYS A 107 -6.26 -4.18 -10.75
CA LYS A 107 -7.28 -5.13 -11.18
C LYS A 107 -6.72 -6.53 -11.41
N LYS A 108 -5.54 -6.60 -12.02
CA LYS A 108 -4.93 -7.88 -12.38
C LYS A 108 -4.41 -8.64 -11.17
N HIS A 109 -3.81 -7.94 -10.21
CA HIS A 109 -3.10 -8.59 -9.10
C HIS A 109 -3.85 -8.46 -7.77
N THR A 110 -4.19 -7.25 -7.35
CA THR A 110 -4.80 -7.02 -6.04
C THR A 110 -6.23 -7.56 -5.97
N VAL A 111 -7.06 -7.21 -6.93
CA VAL A 111 -8.46 -7.66 -6.94
C VAL A 111 -8.55 -9.18 -7.06
N LYS A 112 -7.71 -9.78 -7.90
CA LYS A 112 -7.69 -11.22 -8.07
C LYS A 112 -7.31 -11.94 -6.76
N ARG A 113 -6.28 -11.45 -6.06
CA ARG A 113 -5.88 -12.00 -4.75
C ARG A 113 -6.96 -11.78 -3.71
N ALA A 114 -7.56 -10.60 -3.67
CA ALA A 114 -8.63 -10.31 -2.73
C ALA A 114 -9.80 -11.28 -2.92
N ASN A 115 -10.20 -11.57 -4.15
CA ASN A 115 -11.28 -12.52 -4.44
C ASN A 115 -10.90 -13.93 -4.02
N ALA A 116 -9.63 -14.30 -4.07
CA ALA A 116 -9.17 -15.63 -3.66
C ALA A 116 -9.14 -15.79 -2.14
N PHE A 117 -8.77 -14.76 -1.39
CA PHE A 117 -8.55 -14.83 0.05
C PHE A 117 -9.70 -14.31 0.91
N PHE A 118 -10.56 -13.48 0.36
CA PHE A 118 -11.67 -12.87 1.10
C PHE A 118 -13.01 -13.27 0.51
N ARG A 119 -14.01 -13.33 1.39
CA ARG A 119 -15.40 -13.52 0.98
C ARG A 119 -15.96 -12.16 0.59
N ASN A 120 -16.74 -12.16 -0.47
CA ASN A 120 -17.57 -11.04 -0.83
C ASN A 120 -18.96 -11.25 -0.20
N GLY A 121 -19.57 -10.19 0.33
CA GLY A 121 -20.90 -10.25 0.90
C GLY A 121 -21.97 -10.78 -0.05
N GLU A 122 -21.76 -10.62 -1.34
CA GLU A 122 -22.65 -11.14 -2.38
C GLU A 122 -22.50 -12.65 -2.62
N SER A 123 -21.41 -13.23 -2.13
CA SER A 123 -21.08 -14.65 -2.34
C SER A 123 -21.64 -15.58 -1.26
N ILE A 124 -22.32 -15.02 -0.31
CA ILE A 124 -22.86 -15.78 0.84
C ILE A 124 -24.23 -16.35 0.53
#